data_c85266836cfc01ebfc32ff72540b53f2
#
_entry.id   c85266836cfc01ebfc32ff72540b53f2
#
_cell.length_a   1.000
_cell.length_b   1.000
_cell.length_c   1.000
_cell.angle_alpha   90.00
_cell.angle_beta   90.00
_cell.angle_gamma   90.00
#
_symmetry.space_group_name_H-M   'P 1'
#
loop_
_entity.id
_entity.type
_entity.pdbx_description
1 polymer ?
#
loop_
_entity_poly.entity_id
_entity_poly.type
_entity_poly.pdbx_seq_one_letter_code
_entity_poly.pdbx_strand_id
1 'polypeptide(L)'
;MSAIHLLKYVRSFVDGRVRIRHPALRHEAVLRLTREKMGAIAGVQSVEGNSVSGSILITYDSKTIPRERLFAIGEAWAQYLDAVNKGQECPVPHI
;
A
#
# COMPACT_ATOMS: atom_id res chain seq x y z
N MET A 1 -12.67 7.98 -10.99
CA MET A 1 -11.42 8.05 -10.25
C MET A 1 -10.44 7.02 -10.78
N SER A 2 -9.22 7.41 -10.94
CA SER A 2 -8.23 6.57 -11.60
C SER A 2 -7.28 5.96 -10.57
N ALA A 3 -6.98 4.67 -10.72
CA ALA A 3 -6.01 3.96 -9.88
C ALA A 3 -4.77 3.59 -10.69
N ILE A 4 -4.32 4.53 -11.52
CA ILE A 4 -3.26 4.30 -12.52
C ILE A 4 -1.96 3.84 -11.87
N HIS A 5 -1.55 4.47 -10.75
CA HIS A 5 -0.29 4.12 -10.09
C HIS A 5 -0.41 2.77 -9.40
N LEU A 6 -1.51 2.56 -8.69
CA LEU A 6 -1.72 1.34 -7.92
C LEU A 6 -1.73 0.10 -8.81
N LEU A 7 -2.42 0.14 -9.95
CA LEU A 7 -2.60 -1.03 -10.80
C LEU A 7 -1.29 -1.60 -11.34
N LYS A 8 -0.27 -0.78 -11.47
CA LYS A 8 1.06 -1.23 -11.89
C LYS A 8 1.70 -2.17 -10.87
N TYR A 9 1.33 -2.04 -9.60
CA TYR A 9 2.01 -2.70 -8.50
C TYR A 9 1.21 -3.79 -7.83
N VAL A 10 -0.09 -3.92 -8.14
CA VAL A 10 -0.92 -4.98 -7.59
C VAL A 10 -0.51 -6.31 -8.21
N ARG A 11 -0.14 -7.28 -7.39
CA ARG A 11 0.25 -8.62 -7.83
C ARG A 11 -0.86 -9.64 -7.65
N SER A 12 -1.71 -9.46 -6.65
CA SER A 12 -2.91 -10.27 -6.49
C SER A 12 -3.95 -9.47 -5.70
N PHE A 13 -5.21 -9.75 -5.98
CA PHE A 13 -6.31 -9.11 -5.27
C PHE A 13 -7.50 -10.07 -5.20
N VAL A 14 -7.95 -10.32 -3.97
CA VAL A 14 -9.26 -10.92 -3.70
C VAL A 14 -9.88 -10.10 -2.57
N ASP A 15 -11.20 -10.17 -2.42
CA ASP A 15 -11.85 -9.44 -1.34
C ASP A 15 -11.21 -9.78 0.00
N GLY A 16 -10.75 -8.77 0.70
CA GLY A 16 -10.13 -8.93 2.01
C GLY A 16 -8.63 -9.17 1.99
N ARG A 17 -8.01 -9.25 0.80
CA ARG A 17 -6.58 -9.56 0.73
C ARG A 17 -5.97 -9.00 -0.55
N VAL A 18 -4.93 -8.17 -0.40
CA VAL A 18 -4.25 -7.58 -1.54
C VAL A 18 -2.73 -7.66 -1.35
N ARG A 19 -2.04 -8.02 -2.42
CA ARG A 19 -0.58 -8.04 -2.44
C ARG A 19 -0.07 -7.00 -3.42
N ILE A 20 0.84 -6.18 -2.94
CA ILE A 20 1.44 -5.10 -3.72
C ILE A 20 2.96 -5.26 -3.71
N ARG A 21 3.59 -5.03 -4.86
CA ARG A 21 5.04 -5.05 -4.97
C ARG A 21 5.51 -3.73 -5.57
N HIS A 22 6.44 -3.05 -4.87
CA HIS A 22 6.95 -1.76 -5.31
C HIS A 22 8.44 -1.65 -4.96
N PRO A 23 9.27 -1.09 -5.86
CA PRO A 23 10.72 -0.97 -5.60
C PRO A 23 11.05 -0.22 -4.33
N ALA A 24 10.29 0.84 -3.98
CA ALA A 24 10.53 1.61 -2.78
C ALA A 24 10.39 0.78 -1.50
N LEU A 25 9.61 -0.30 -1.53
CA LEU A 25 9.41 -1.17 -0.37
C LEU A 25 10.63 -2.05 -0.06
N ARG A 26 11.63 -2.04 -0.92
CA ARG A 26 12.92 -2.70 -0.64
C ARG A 26 13.74 -1.95 0.39
N HIS A 27 13.44 -0.67 0.62
CA HIS A 27 14.06 0.11 1.68
C HIS A 27 13.32 -0.18 2.98
N GLU A 28 14.02 -0.72 3.97
CA GLU A 28 13.37 -1.15 5.22
C GLU A 28 12.66 -0.01 5.96
N ALA A 29 13.23 1.19 5.92
CA ALA A 29 12.59 2.34 6.56
C ALA A 29 11.25 2.68 5.91
N VAL A 30 11.18 2.61 4.58
CA VAL A 30 9.95 2.87 3.83
C VAL A 30 8.93 1.75 4.09
N LEU A 31 9.39 0.51 4.09
CA LEU A 31 8.53 -0.64 4.36
C LEU A 31 7.93 -0.55 5.76
N ARG A 32 8.75 -0.22 6.75
CA ARG A 32 8.31 -0.09 8.14
C ARG A 32 7.26 1.00 8.28
N LEU A 33 7.50 2.17 7.68
CA LEU A 33 6.55 3.28 7.70
C LEU A 33 5.23 2.88 7.07
N THR A 34 5.28 2.23 5.92
CA THR A 34 4.08 1.80 5.18
C THR A 34 3.28 0.80 6.01
N ARG A 35 3.95 -0.18 6.61
CA ARG A 35 3.27 -1.18 7.46
C ARG A 35 2.60 -0.52 8.66
N GLU A 36 3.32 0.38 9.31
CA GLU A 36 2.79 1.08 10.49
C GLU A 36 1.56 1.91 10.15
N LYS A 37 1.64 2.69 9.08
CA LYS A 37 0.53 3.57 8.69
C LYS A 37 -0.67 2.78 8.18
N MET A 38 -0.44 1.76 7.36
CA MET A 38 -1.52 0.93 6.85
C MET A 38 -2.15 0.09 7.95
N GLY A 39 -1.36 -0.41 8.88
CA GLY A 39 -1.87 -1.18 10.00
C GLY A 39 -2.74 -0.37 10.95
N ALA A 40 -2.62 0.96 10.93
CA ALA A 40 -3.43 1.85 11.75
C ALA A 40 -4.79 2.18 11.11
N ILE A 41 -5.03 1.78 9.86
CA ILE A 41 -6.30 2.04 9.18
C ILE A 41 -7.39 1.12 9.75
N ALA A 42 -8.53 1.70 10.11
CA ALA A 42 -9.65 0.91 10.63
C ALA A 42 -10.10 -0.11 9.57
N GLY A 43 -10.21 -1.37 9.98
CA GLY A 43 -10.57 -2.47 9.08
C GLY A 43 -9.39 -3.28 8.57
N VAL A 44 -8.16 -2.77 8.71
CA VAL A 44 -6.97 -3.55 8.37
C VAL A 44 -6.68 -4.52 9.51
N GLN A 45 -6.56 -5.79 9.17
CA GLN A 45 -6.35 -6.87 10.14
C GLN A 45 -4.87 -7.21 10.30
N SER A 46 -4.13 -7.23 9.19
CA SER A 46 -2.70 -7.49 9.23
C SER A 46 -2.01 -6.88 8.02
N VAL A 47 -0.74 -6.55 8.20
CA VAL A 47 0.12 -6.05 7.13
C VAL A 47 1.45 -6.77 7.25
N GLU A 48 1.78 -7.60 6.27
CA GLU A 48 3.05 -8.32 6.24
C GLU A 48 3.92 -7.78 5.12
N GLY A 49 5.19 -7.55 5.42
CA GLY A 49 6.11 -6.98 4.47
C GLY A 49 7.33 -7.85 4.24
N ASN A 50 7.90 -7.74 3.04
CA ASN A 50 9.13 -8.43 2.67
C ASN A 50 10.01 -7.45 1.90
N SER A 51 11.10 -7.01 2.53
CA SER A 51 12.00 -6.03 1.92
C SER A 51 12.84 -6.62 0.80
N VAL A 52 13.05 -7.92 0.78
CA VAL A 52 13.82 -8.58 -0.28
C VAL A 52 13.08 -8.47 -1.61
N SER A 53 11.79 -8.77 -1.62
CA SER A 53 10.97 -8.68 -2.82
C SER A 53 10.37 -7.28 -3.02
N GLY A 54 10.36 -6.46 -1.98
CA GLY A 54 9.67 -5.16 -2.02
C GLY A 54 8.17 -5.32 -2.05
N SER A 55 7.63 -6.29 -1.32
CA SER A 55 6.20 -6.59 -1.34
C SER A 55 5.55 -6.39 0.02
N ILE A 56 4.24 -6.17 -0.01
CA ILE A 56 3.43 -6.02 1.18
C ILE A 56 2.11 -6.76 0.94
N LEU A 57 1.68 -7.52 1.94
CA LEU A 57 0.42 -8.26 1.91
C LEU A 57 -0.50 -7.67 2.97
N ILE A 58 -1.64 -7.15 2.54
CA ILE A 58 -2.61 -6.52 3.41
C ILE A 58 -3.84 -7.41 3.50
N THR A 59 -4.21 -7.79 4.73
CA THR A 59 -5.44 -8.49 5.02
C THR A 59 -6.37 -7.52 5.73
N TYR A 60 -7.60 -7.40 5.25
CA TYR A 60 -8.53 -6.40 5.76
C TYR A 60 -9.96 -6.93 5.72
N ASP A 61 -10.84 -6.26 6.47
CA ASP A 61 -12.26 -6.56 6.47
C ASP A 61 -12.94 -5.81 5.30
N SER A 62 -13.36 -6.56 4.29
CA SER A 62 -13.97 -5.97 3.09
C SER A 62 -15.32 -5.30 3.36
N LYS A 63 -15.94 -5.58 4.51
CA LYS A 63 -17.15 -4.89 4.94
C LYS A 63 -16.86 -3.50 5.50
N THR A 64 -15.70 -3.35 6.13
CA THR A 64 -15.27 -2.08 6.71
C THR A 64 -14.59 -1.19 5.66
N ILE A 65 -13.82 -1.80 4.77
CA ILE A 65 -13.11 -1.09 3.70
C ILE A 65 -13.66 -1.60 2.36
N PRO A 66 -14.62 -0.89 1.77
CA PRO A 66 -15.11 -1.28 0.45
C PRO A 66 -14.03 -1.08 -0.62
N ARG A 67 -14.21 -1.75 -1.74
CA ARG A 67 -13.22 -1.79 -2.82
C ARG A 67 -12.77 -0.39 -3.26
N GLU A 68 -13.72 0.53 -3.44
CA GLU A 68 -13.41 1.89 -3.89
C GLU A 68 -12.50 2.61 -2.91
N ARG A 69 -12.76 2.44 -1.62
CA ARG A 69 -11.93 3.05 -0.59
C ARG A 69 -10.56 2.41 -0.52
N LEU A 70 -10.49 1.09 -0.65
CA LEU A 70 -9.20 0.39 -0.67
C LEU A 70 -8.35 0.89 -1.83
N PHE A 71 -8.93 1.03 -3.01
CA PHE A 71 -8.22 1.50 -4.19
C PHE A 71 -7.77 2.97 -4.04
N ALA A 72 -8.60 3.80 -3.41
CA ALA A 72 -8.22 5.19 -3.13
C ALA A 72 -7.02 5.27 -2.18
N ILE A 73 -7.04 4.48 -1.12
CA ILE A 73 -5.92 4.38 -0.16
C ILE A 73 -4.67 3.88 -0.89
N GLY A 74 -4.82 2.81 -1.66
CA GLY A 74 -3.70 2.22 -2.40
C GLY A 74 -3.12 3.16 -3.44
N GLU A 75 -3.97 3.93 -4.13
CA GLU A 75 -3.49 4.89 -5.12
C GLU A 75 -2.67 6.01 -4.47
N ALA A 76 -3.13 6.52 -3.32
CA ALA A 76 -2.39 7.54 -2.58
C ALA A 76 -1.02 7.02 -2.16
N TRP A 77 -0.96 5.78 -1.65
CA TRP A 77 0.30 5.16 -1.26
C TRP A 77 1.19 4.86 -2.45
N ALA A 78 0.62 4.43 -3.59
CA ALA A 78 1.40 4.17 -4.80
C ALA A 78 2.06 5.46 -5.30
N GLN A 79 1.35 6.58 -5.28
CA GLN A 79 1.91 7.88 -5.64
C GLN A 79 3.04 8.28 -4.70
N TYR A 80 2.86 8.08 -3.40
CA TYR A 80 3.89 8.37 -2.41
C TYR A 80 5.13 7.51 -2.65
N LEU A 81 4.94 6.21 -2.87
CA LEU A 81 6.06 5.29 -3.09
C LEU A 81 6.79 5.60 -4.40
N ASP A 82 6.08 6.01 -5.45
CA ASP A 82 6.69 6.45 -6.69
C ASP A 82 7.56 7.68 -6.47
N ALA A 83 7.08 8.66 -5.71
CA ALA A 83 7.83 9.86 -5.39
C ALA A 83 9.09 9.54 -4.59
N VAL A 84 8.96 8.68 -3.58
CA VAL A 84 10.11 8.23 -2.77
C VAL A 84 11.14 7.54 -3.65
N ASN A 85 10.69 6.68 -4.55
CA ASN A 85 11.59 5.93 -5.42
C ASN A 85 12.36 6.84 -6.39
N LYS A 86 11.78 7.99 -6.73
CA LYS A 86 12.42 8.99 -7.59
C LYS A 86 13.24 10.02 -6.81
N GLY A 87 13.27 9.91 -5.49
CA GLY A 87 13.96 10.90 -4.65
C GLY A 87 13.23 12.22 -4.52
N GLN A 88 11.94 12.24 -4.81
CA GLN A 88 11.10 13.44 -4.71
C GLN A 88 10.45 13.53 -3.35
N GLU A 89 10.24 14.75 -2.87
CA GLU A 89 9.50 14.97 -1.64
C GLU A 89 8.00 14.79 -1.88
N CYS A 90 7.35 14.09 -0.96
CA CYS A 90 5.92 13.86 -1.02
C CYS A 90 5.41 13.61 0.39
N PRO A 91 4.32 14.26 0.81
CA PRO A 91 3.78 14.00 2.14
C PRO A 91 3.28 12.55 2.26
N VAL A 92 3.45 11.99 3.46
CA VAL A 92 2.91 10.66 3.75
C VAL A 92 1.39 10.72 3.72
N PRO A 93 0.72 9.76 3.05
CA PRO A 93 -0.74 9.75 3.01
C PRO A 93 -1.38 9.66 4.39
N HIS A 94 -2.49 10.33 4.58
CA HIS A 94 -3.24 10.41 5.84
C HIS A 94 -4.54 9.64 5.80
N ILE A 95 -4.58 8.54 5.13
CA ILE A 95 -5.84 7.80 5.03
C ILE A 95 -5.80 6.52 5.83
#